data_51b29a683fe43b112492c2b3213c14c0
#
_entry.id   51b29a683fe43b112492c2b3213c14c0
#
_cell.length_a   1.000
_cell.length_b   1.000
_cell.length_c   1.000
_cell.angle_alpha   90.00
_cell.angle_beta   90.00
_cell.angle_gamma   90.00
#
_symmetry.space_group_name_H-M   'P 1'
#
loop_
_entity.id
_entity.type
_entity.pdbx_description
1 polymer ?
#
loop_
_entity_poly.entity_id
_entity_poly.type
_entity_poly.pdbx_seq_one_letter_code
_entity_poly.pdbx_strand_id
1 'polypeptide(L)'
;MRVTNQTLWVWRAARTVAALGIALVLAGCSSVKPWINEPLPPEDQSIPVRKSQRDPSILVAVTLSGGGARAAAFGFGVLTEMQETRFVWNGSPTTLLDATDVISGVSGGSIVAAYFAAHGIDGLPRFEHEFLRQNFQNSLITQALRPGNLIDLTSPWLGRTHLLARRLDELYGGLTFGDVERRPRHPQLFITATDMSLGTGFEFTWEQFSLICSDLRKVPLSFAVASSSAVPLLLSPMTLKNYADQCPERRSTSAASARAATGDYRARLYRAHELSYTDAQRKPYIHLVDGGLADNLGVQRLLDRALAGGGLRQTFSEVGIPPRTIRKLVLITVNAERDPSVDINQSDKVPNMVQVVDALLFGTGARATRETQEFLRDITRQWQQSLTAGSPGSTDVFAPDAEIHVIPVNLRDAPDDIARRRLLQVPTAFSITSEEVTDLVEAGGSVLRHSPEFRALVQSLLNTAPHAPPAGLQAKD
;
A
#
# COMPACT_ATOMS: atom_id res chain seq x y z
N MET A 1 61.35 32.08 27.98
CA MET A 1 60.89 31.12 26.95
C MET A 1 60.20 31.90 25.83
N ARG A 2 60.84 32.03 24.66
CA ARG A 2 60.26 32.66 23.49
C ARG A 2 59.41 31.65 22.74
N VAL A 3 58.07 31.74 22.84
CA VAL A 3 57.18 30.97 21.98
C VAL A 3 57.37 31.52 20.56
N THR A 4 57.91 30.70 19.70
CA THR A 4 58.28 31.10 18.33
C THR A 4 57.02 31.39 17.51
N ASN A 5 57.05 32.45 16.70
CA ASN A 5 55.95 32.90 15.80
C ASN A 5 55.41 31.76 14.89
N GLN A 6 56.14 30.68 14.69
CA GLN A 6 55.74 29.53 13.88
C GLN A 6 54.64 28.68 14.54
N THR A 7 54.62 28.52 15.88
CA THR A 7 53.56 27.77 16.55
C THR A 7 52.21 28.50 16.51
N LEU A 8 52.23 29.83 16.60
CA LEU A 8 51.03 30.66 16.47
C LEU A 8 50.43 30.61 15.06
N TRP A 9 51.26 30.51 14.04
CA TRP A 9 50.82 30.44 12.64
C TRP A 9 50.16 29.07 12.32
N VAL A 10 50.72 27.96 12.80
CA VAL A 10 50.16 26.61 12.66
C VAL A 10 48.80 26.50 13.37
N TRP A 11 48.65 27.05 14.57
CA TRP A 11 47.40 27.07 15.31
C TRP A 11 46.31 27.91 14.61
N ARG A 12 46.67 29.02 13.99
CA ARG A 12 45.74 29.84 13.20
C ARG A 12 45.30 29.12 11.92
N ALA A 13 46.22 28.52 11.20
CA ALA A 13 45.91 27.74 10.00
C ALA A 13 45.00 26.53 10.31
N ALA A 14 45.26 25.79 11.41
CA ALA A 14 44.40 24.68 11.84
C ALA A 14 42.98 25.14 12.21
N ARG A 15 42.85 26.29 12.88
CA ARG A 15 41.52 26.87 13.20
C ARG A 15 40.74 27.31 11.97
N THR A 16 41.42 27.91 10.97
CA THR A 16 40.79 28.31 9.71
C THR A 16 40.38 27.13 8.89
N VAL A 17 41.15 26.06 8.82
CA VAL A 17 40.80 24.83 8.13
C VAL A 17 39.61 24.12 8.84
N ALA A 18 39.61 24.10 10.16
CA ALA A 18 38.49 23.54 10.94
C ALA A 18 37.22 24.39 10.75
N ALA A 19 37.32 25.72 10.78
CA ALA A 19 36.18 26.61 10.54
C ALA A 19 35.61 26.49 9.12
N LEU A 20 36.50 26.40 8.10
CA LEU A 20 36.09 26.12 6.71
C LEU A 20 35.46 24.75 6.54
N GLY A 21 35.99 23.73 7.20
CA GLY A 21 35.42 22.39 7.22
C GLY A 21 33.99 22.38 7.83
N ILE A 22 33.79 23.06 8.96
CA ILE A 22 32.50 23.22 9.60
C ILE A 22 31.54 24.04 8.71
N ALA A 23 32.01 25.12 8.10
CA ALA A 23 31.20 25.94 7.19
C ALA A 23 30.78 25.16 5.92
N LEU A 24 31.65 24.33 5.36
CA LEU A 24 31.34 23.43 4.23
C LEU A 24 30.33 22.36 4.61
N VAL A 25 30.43 21.78 5.81
CA VAL A 25 29.45 20.82 6.33
C VAL A 25 28.10 21.48 6.56
N LEU A 26 28.07 22.70 7.12
CA LEU A 26 26.84 23.47 7.33
C LEU A 26 26.21 23.96 6.00
N ALA A 27 26.99 24.28 5.01
CA ALA A 27 26.49 24.66 3.67
C ALA A 27 25.96 23.45 2.89
N GLY A 28 26.57 22.27 3.05
CA GLY A 28 26.09 21.03 2.49
C GLY A 28 24.72 20.59 3.04
N CYS A 29 24.46 20.86 4.33
CA CYS A 29 23.17 20.54 4.96
C CYS A 29 21.99 21.39 4.42
N SER A 30 22.21 22.55 3.83
CA SER A 30 21.16 23.44 3.34
C SER A 30 20.52 23.01 2.01
N SER A 31 21.13 22.05 1.30
CA SER A 31 20.63 21.54 0.00
C SER A 31 19.83 20.24 0.09
N VAL A 32 19.84 19.55 1.23
CA VAL A 32 19.13 18.29 1.42
C VAL A 32 17.66 18.58 1.71
N LYS A 33 16.77 18.04 0.87
CA LYS A 33 15.31 18.12 1.05
C LYS A 33 14.79 16.78 1.55
N PRO A 34 13.86 16.75 2.54
CA PRO A 34 13.27 15.51 3.03
C PRO A 34 12.26 14.90 2.07
N TRP A 35 11.80 15.67 1.08
CA TRP A 35 10.83 15.21 0.07
C TRP A 35 11.53 14.95 -1.25
N ILE A 36 11.03 13.94 -1.97
CA ILE A 36 11.51 13.51 -3.28
C ILE A 36 10.48 13.74 -4.39
N ASN A 37 9.23 13.98 -4.02
CA ASN A 37 8.17 14.17 -4.99
C ASN A 37 8.31 15.52 -5.72
N GLU A 38 7.95 15.51 -7.00
CA GLU A 38 8.03 16.66 -7.90
C GLU A 38 6.63 17.14 -8.26
N PRO A 39 6.47 18.43 -8.66
CA PRO A 39 5.20 18.94 -9.13
C PRO A 39 4.77 18.24 -10.44
N LEU A 40 3.47 18.12 -10.63
CA LEU A 40 2.88 17.58 -11.85
C LEU A 40 3.08 18.59 -12.99
N PRO A 41 3.64 18.18 -14.14
CA PRO A 41 3.78 19.07 -15.30
C PRO A 41 2.44 19.63 -15.77
N PRO A 42 2.38 20.90 -16.25
CA PRO A 42 1.12 21.51 -16.69
C PRO A 42 0.36 20.72 -17.76
N GLU A 43 1.07 20.10 -18.69
CA GLU A 43 0.54 19.26 -19.76
C GLU A 43 -0.15 17.98 -19.25
N ASP A 44 0.22 17.49 -18.07
CA ASP A 44 -0.26 16.25 -17.47
C ASP A 44 -1.33 16.49 -16.38
N GLN A 45 -1.86 17.69 -16.26
CA GLN A 45 -2.83 18.02 -15.22
C GLN A 45 -4.22 17.38 -15.43
N SER A 46 -4.50 16.81 -16.58
CA SER A 46 -5.66 15.93 -16.78
C SER A 46 -5.41 14.56 -16.13
N ILE A 47 -6.40 14.04 -15.38
CA ILE A 47 -6.31 12.67 -14.84
C ILE A 47 -6.38 11.72 -16.04
N PRO A 48 -5.34 10.93 -16.32
CA PRO A 48 -5.44 9.94 -17.38
C PRO A 48 -6.49 8.91 -16.96
N VAL A 49 -7.57 8.80 -17.74
CA VAL A 49 -8.49 7.66 -17.63
C VAL A 49 -7.68 6.43 -18.10
N ARG A 50 -7.24 5.62 -17.15
CA ARG A 50 -6.48 4.42 -17.44
C ARG A 50 -7.40 3.42 -18.13
N LYS A 51 -7.18 3.17 -19.39
CA LYS A 51 -7.76 2.00 -20.07
C LYS A 51 -6.96 0.79 -19.59
N SER A 52 -7.55 -0.03 -18.74
CA SER A 52 -6.99 -1.35 -18.42
C SER A 52 -6.79 -2.12 -19.74
N GLN A 53 -5.63 -2.71 -19.91
CA GLN A 53 -5.35 -3.62 -21.04
C GLN A 53 -5.89 -5.04 -20.77
N ARG A 54 -6.53 -5.23 -19.61
CA ARG A 54 -7.11 -6.50 -19.15
C ARG A 54 -8.57 -6.60 -19.57
N ASP A 55 -9.10 -7.79 -19.53
CA ASP A 55 -10.52 -8.05 -19.79
C ASP A 55 -11.38 -7.44 -18.66
N PRO A 56 -12.20 -6.42 -18.92
CA PRO A 56 -12.99 -5.77 -17.88
C PRO A 56 -14.17 -6.61 -17.40
N SER A 57 -14.40 -7.80 -17.97
CA SER A 57 -15.47 -8.69 -17.55
C SER A 57 -15.17 -9.47 -16.26
N ILE A 58 -13.89 -9.53 -15.87
CA ILE A 58 -13.42 -10.03 -14.59
C ILE A 58 -12.52 -8.96 -13.94
N LEU A 59 -12.89 -8.53 -12.75
CA LEU A 59 -12.13 -7.54 -11.99
C LEU A 59 -11.68 -8.18 -10.67
N VAL A 60 -10.38 -8.24 -10.45
CA VAL A 60 -9.77 -8.86 -9.26
C VAL A 60 -8.95 -7.82 -8.50
N ALA A 61 -9.30 -7.61 -7.25
CA ALA A 61 -8.55 -6.78 -6.31
C ALA A 61 -8.02 -7.62 -5.15
N VAL A 62 -6.77 -7.39 -4.76
CA VAL A 62 -6.14 -8.04 -3.60
C VAL A 62 -5.62 -6.96 -2.66
N THR A 63 -5.93 -7.08 -1.37
CA THR A 63 -5.36 -6.21 -0.35
C THR A 63 -4.54 -7.01 0.66
N LEU A 64 -3.37 -6.51 1.01
CA LEU A 64 -2.37 -7.17 1.86
C LEU A 64 -2.10 -6.30 3.08
N SER A 65 -2.42 -6.83 4.27
CA SER A 65 -2.33 -6.10 5.52
C SER A 65 -0.91 -5.84 5.97
N GLY A 66 -0.76 -4.89 6.92
CA GLY A 66 0.46 -4.68 7.66
C GLY A 66 0.84 -5.85 8.58
N GLY A 67 2.10 -5.84 9.07
CA GLY A 67 2.61 -6.84 9.99
C GLY A 67 4.07 -7.29 9.74
N GLY A 68 4.88 -6.46 9.08
CA GLY A 68 6.29 -6.75 8.82
C GLY A 68 6.50 -7.99 7.93
N ALA A 69 7.59 -8.71 8.16
CA ALA A 69 7.94 -9.93 7.42
C ALA A 69 6.88 -11.04 7.56
N ARG A 70 6.16 -11.10 8.71
CA ARG A 70 5.02 -12.02 8.89
C ARG A 70 3.96 -11.79 7.83
N ALA A 71 3.53 -10.54 7.62
CA ALA A 71 2.51 -10.20 6.64
C ALA A 71 3.01 -10.38 5.21
N ALA A 72 4.28 -10.06 4.95
CA ALA A 72 4.90 -10.30 3.65
C ALA A 72 4.94 -11.80 3.29
N ALA A 73 5.30 -12.67 4.26
CA ALA A 73 5.36 -14.12 4.06
C ALA A 73 3.97 -14.75 3.88
N PHE A 74 3.02 -14.40 4.74
CA PHE A 74 1.63 -14.87 4.62
C PHE A 74 0.99 -14.42 3.31
N GLY A 75 1.16 -13.12 2.96
CA GLY A 75 0.68 -12.56 1.70
C GLY A 75 1.32 -13.23 0.48
N PHE A 76 2.64 -13.51 0.53
CA PHE A 76 3.33 -14.23 -0.53
C PHE A 76 2.73 -15.63 -0.75
N GLY A 77 2.42 -16.37 0.33
CA GLY A 77 1.74 -17.67 0.24
C GLY A 77 0.36 -17.58 -0.44
N VAL A 78 -0.41 -16.52 -0.13
CA VAL A 78 -1.69 -16.25 -0.80
C VAL A 78 -1.51 -15.96 -2.29
N LEU A 79 -0.56 -15.10 -2.66
CA LEU A 79 -0.29 -14.79 -4.07
C LEU A 79 0.20 -16.03 -4.85
N THR A 80 0.99 -16.90 -4.21
CA THR A 80 1.42 -18.16 -4.81
C THR A 80 0.23 -19.08 -5.09
N GLU A 81 -0.71 -19.21 -4.15
CA GLU A 81 -1.93 -19.99 -4.36
C GLU A 81 -2.81 -19.43 -5.49
N MET A 82 -2.91 -18.09 -5.58
CA MET A 82 -3.60 -17.44 -6.69
C MET A 82 -2.92 -17.71 -8.04
N GLN A 83 -1.59 -17.84 -8.06
CA GLN A 83 -0.83 -18.22 -9.27
C GLN A 83 -1.09 -19.66 -9.67
N GLU A 84 -1.30 -20.56 -8.73
CA GLU A 84 -1.62 -21.96 -8.98
C GLU A 84 -3.08 -22.16 -9.40
N THR A 85 -3.96 -21.20 -9.10
CA THR A 85 -5.40 -21.24 -9.43
C THR A 85 -5.59 -20.87 -10.91
N ARG A 86 -5.64 -21.91 -11.77
CA ARG A 86 -5.76 -21.81 -13.22
C ARG A 86 -7.20 -21.97 -13.68
N PHE A 87 -7.60 -21.16 -14.65
CA PHE A 87 -8.91 -21.25 -15.30
C PHE A 87 -8.85 -20.74 -16.73
N VAL A 88 -9.94 -20.92 -17.48
CA VAL A 88 -10.09 -20.38 -18.83
C VAL A 88 -11.11 -19.24 -18.78
N TRP A 89 -10.70 -18.04 -19.21
CA TRP A 89 -11.61 -16.91 -19.28
C TRP A 89 -11.70 -16.38 -20.72
N ASN A 90 -12.92 -16.32 -21.25
CA ASN A 90 -13.19 -15.94 -22.64
C ASN A 90 -12.27 -16.65 -23.66
N GLY A 91 -12.06 -17.96 -23.45
CA GLY A 91 -11.23 -18.81 -24.34
C GLY A 91 -9.72 -18.71 -24.11
N SER A 92 -9.24 -17.86 -23.20
CA SER A 92 -7.81 -17.69 -22.89
C SER A 92 -7.47 -18.32 -21.55
N PRO A 93 -6.45 -19.20 -21.46
CA PRO A 93 -5.95 -19.71 -20.19
C PRO A 93 -5.29 -18.59 -19.37
N THR A 94 -5.60 -18.53 -18.09
CA THR A 94 -5.08 -17.52 -17.17
C THR A 94 -4.97 -18.08 -15.75
N THR A 95 -4.43 -17.30 -14.82
CA THR A 95 -4.44 -17.58 -13.40
C THR A 95 -5.15 -16.46 -12.66
N LEU A 96 -5.57 -16.72 -11.41
CA LEU A 96 -6.21 -15.69 -10.60
C LEU A 96 -5.25 -14.54 -10.29
N LEU A 97 -3.95 -14.84 -10.15
CA LEU A 97 -2.93 -13.80 -9.97
C LEU A 97 -2.72 -12.99 -11.24
N ASP A 98 -2.69 -13.62 -12.42
CA ASP A 98 -2.57 -12.89 -13.69
C ASP A 98 -3.80 -12.01 -13.95
N ALA A 99 -4.99 -12.40 -13.49
CA ALA A 99 -6.21 -11.63 -13.60
C ALA A 99 -6.30 -10.45 -12.60
N THR A 100 -5.32 -10.26 -11.70
CA THR A 100 -5.36 -9.21 -10.68
C THR A 100 -5.22 -7.82 -11.28
N ASP A 101 -6.26 -6.99 -11.20
CA ASP A 101 -6.27 -5.59 -11.68
C ASP A 101 -5.69 -4.61 -10.67
N VAL A 102 -5.97 -4.84 -9.38
CA VAL A 102 -5.54 -3.97 -8.28
C VAL A 102 -4.86 -4.80 -7.20
N ILE A 103 -3.67 -4.37 -6.80
CA ILE A 103 -3.02 -4.88 -5.59
C ILE A 103 -2.74 -3.72 -4.64
N SER A 104 -3.28 -3.83 -3.43
CA SER A 104 -3.08 -2.86 -2.35
C SER A 104 -2.23 -3.47 -1.25
N GLY A 105 -1.32 -2.67 -0.68
CA GLY A 105 -0.48 -3.14 0.41
C GLY A 105 -0.24 -2.09 1.48
N VAL A 106 -0.12 -2.57 2.71
CA VAL A 106 0.16 -1.78 3.91
C VAL A 106 1.38 -2.34 4.60
N SER A 107 2.37 -1.49 4.97
CA SER A 107 3.55 -1.90 5.74
C SER A 107 4.20 -3.18 5.14
N GLY A 108 4.31 -4.27 5.90
CA GLY A 108 4.86 -5.54 5.40
C GLY A 108 4.14 -6.08 4.15
N GLY A 109 2.82 -5.93 4.06
CA GLY A 109 2.05 -6.30 2.86
C GLY A 109 2.40 -5.45 1.65
N SER A 110 2.76 -4.17 1.85
CA SER A 110 3.20 -3.31 0.75
C SER A 110 4.53 -3.76 0.15
N ILE A 111 5.38 -4.45 0.92
CA ILE A 111 6.66 -4.97 0.42
C ILE A 111 6.43 -6.01 -0.68
N VAL A 112 5.58 -7.00 -0.44
CA VAL A 112 5.29 -8.04 -1.43
C VAL A 112 4.39 -7.53 -2.55
N ALA A 113 3.45 -6.61 -2.27
CA ALA A 113 2.62 -5.98 -3.29
C ALA A 113 3.46 -5.19 -4.31
N ALA A 114 4.39 -4.36 -3.84
CA ALA A 114 5.30 -3.60 -4.68
C ALA A 114 6.27 -4.52 -5.43
N TYR A 115 6.74 -5.60 -4.80
CA TYR A 115 7.62 -6.58 -5.46
C TYR A 115 6.90 -7.28 -6.63
N PHE A 116 5.66 -7.72 -6.42
CA PHE A 116 4.84 -8.30 -7.48
C PHE A 116 4.57 -7.30 -8.61
N ALA A 117 4.20 -6.07 -8.30
CA ALA A 117 4.00 -5.02 -9.31
C ALA A 117 5.30 -4.70 -10.08
N ALA A 118 6.45 -4.73 -9.39
CA ALA A 118 7.76 -4.47 -9.95
C ALA A 118 8.28 -5.60 -10.84
N HIS A 119 8.10 -6.85 -10.46
CA HIS A 119 8.75 -7.99 -11.11
C HIS A 119 7.78 -8.94 -11.82
N GLY A 120 6.47 -8.74 -11.63
CA GLY A 120 5.43 -9.58 -12.24
C GLY A 120 5.41 -11.02 -11.70
N ILE A 121 4.65 -11.87 -12.39
CA ILE A 121 4.47 -13.27 -12.05
C ILE A 121 5.79 -14.04 -12.10
N ASP A 122 6.60 -13.82 -13.12
CA ASP A 122 7.88 -14.53 -13.33
C ASP A 122 8.92 -14.14 -12.26
N GLY A 123 8.81 -12.95 -11.70
CA GLY A 123 9.69 -12.46 -10.64
C GLY A 123 9.28 -12.91 -9.24
N LEU A 124 7.99 -13.12 -9.03
CA LEU A 124 7.43 -13.37 -7.70
C LEU A 124 8.11 -14.54 -6.93
N PRO A 125 8.47 -15.69 -7.53
CA PRO A 125 9.14 -16.77 -6.80
C PRO A 125 10.49 -16.38 -6.19
N ARG A 126 11.18 -15.37 -6.73
CA ARG A 126 12.45 -14.90 -6.17
C ARG A 126 12.29 -14.12 -4.88
N PHE A 127 11.10 -13.59 -4.60
CA PHE A 127 10.81 -12.79 -3.40
C PHE A 127 11.17 -13.51 -2.09
N GLU A 128 10.91 -14.81 -2.03
CA GLU A 128 11.23 -15.60 -0.86
C GLU A 128 12.74 -15.57 -0.57
N HIS A 129 13.58 -15.77 -1.61
CA HIS A 129 15.03 -15.75 -1.46
C HIS A 129 15.58 -14.33 -1.30
N GLU A 130 15.06 -13.34 -2.02
CA GLU A 130 15.59 -11.97 -2.06
C GLU A 130 15.17 -11.13 -0.84
N PHE A 131 14.06 -11.48 -0.20
CA PHE A 131 13.56 -10.75 0.96
C PHE A 131 13.29 -11.64 2.18
N LEU A 132 12.40 -12.63 2.08
CA LEU A 132 11.87 -13.35 3.25
C LEU A 132 12.96 -14.15 4.00
N ARG A 133 13.88 -14.77 3.28
CA ARG A 133 14.99 -15.54 3.86
C ARG A 133 16.26 -14.74 4.12
N GLN A 134 16.23 -13.43 3.85
CA GLN A 134 17.33 -12.52 4.14
C GLN A 134 17.21 -11.94 5.56
N ASN A 135 18.32 -11.75 6.23
CA ASN A 135 18.33 -10.98 7.48
C ASN A 135 18.27 -9.48 7.16
N PHE A 136 17.11 -9.06 6.65
CA PHE A 136 16.87 -7.69 6.21
C PHE A 136 17.08 -6.67 7.34
N GLN A 137 16.67 -7.02 8.56
CA GLN A 137 16.84 -6.17 9.74
C GLN A 137 18.33 -5.91 10.08
N ASN A 138 19.18 -6.94 10.07
CA ASN A 138 20.61 -6.75 10.28
C ASN A 138 21.26 -5.93 9.15
N SER A 139 20.78 -6.09 7.92
CA SER A 139 21.27 -5.28 6.80
C SER A 139 20.98 -3.79 7.00
N LEU A 140 19.82 -3.42 7.56
CA LEU A 140 19.49 -2.05 7.92
C LEU A 140 20.43 -1.49 9.00
N ILE A 141 20.73 -2.28 10.03
CA ILE A 141 21.65 -1.89 11.10
C ILE A 141 23.05 -1.66 10.52
N THR A 142 23.55 -2.59 9.71
CA THR A 142 24.85 -2.47 9.04
C THR A 142 24.92 -1.25 8.14
N GLN A 143 23.86 -0.97 7.40
CA GLN A 143 23.75 0.21 6.54
C GLN A 143 23.74 1.50 7.36
N ALA A 144 23.05 1.54 8.50
CA ALA A 144 23.02 2.70 9.39
C ALA A 144 24.42 3.05 9.95
N LEU A 145 25.27 2.03 10.18
CA LEU A 145 26.64 2.21 10.71
C LEU A 145 27.66 2.66 9.66
N ARG A 146 27.32 2.76 8.38
CA ARG A 146 28.24 3.30 7.35
C ARG A 146 28.50 4.79 7.61
N PRO A 147 29.74 5.27 7.50
CA PRO A 147 30.10 6.66 7.86
C PRO A 147 29.24 7.74 7.18
N GLY A 148 28.92 7.58 5.89
CA GLY A 148 28.07 8.52 5.16
C GLY A 148 26.65 8.56 5.73
N ASN A 149 26.08 7.41 6.07
CA ASN A 149 24.72 7.33 6.62
C ASN A 149 24.65 7.85 8.07
N LEU A 150 25.72 7.71 8.86
CA LEU A 150 25.77 8.31 10.19
C LEU A 150 25.70 9.85 10.13
N ILE A 151 26.36 10.45 9.14
CA ILE A 151 26.28 11.90 8.89
C ILE A 151 24.84 12.26 8.47
N ASP A 152 24.24 11.51 7.54
CA ASP A 152 22.85 11.71 7.08
C ASP A 152 21.85 11.67 8.24
N LEU A 153 22.04 10.75 9.21
CA LEU A 153 21.17 10.60 10.39
C LEU A 153 21.27 11.77 11.39
N THR A 154 22.30 12.62 11.30
CA THR A 154 22.39 13.86 12.08
C THR A 154 21.60 15.00 11.46
N SER A 155 21.15 14.85 10.20
CA SER A 155 20.34 15.82 9.49
C SER A 155 18.91 15.87 10.06
N PRO A 156 18.30 17.03 10.27
CA PRO A 156 16.91 17.14 10.66
C PRO A 156 15.93 16.70 9.55
N TRP A 157 16.41 16.45 8.34
CA TRP A 157 15.61 16.10 7.16
C TRP A 157 15.70 14.61 6.77
N LEU A 158 16.73 13.90 7.23
CA LEU A 158 16.94 12.49 6.93
C LEU A 158 16.84 11.65 8.20
N GLY A 159 16.02 10.62 8.18
CA GLY A 159 15.82 9.73 9.31
C GLY A 159 15.99 8.26 8.93
N ARG A 160 15.80 7.38 9.92
CA ARG A 160 15.96 5.92 9.78
C ARG A 160 15.12 5.32 8.65
N THR A 161 13.96 5.89 8.33
CA THR A 161 13.09 5.43 7.24
C THR A 161 13.70 5.68 5.86
N HIS A 162 14.52 6.71 5.71
CA HIS A 162 15.26 6.93 4.45
C HIS A 162 16.30 5.83 4.21
N LEU A 163 16.88 5.24 5.27
CA LEU A 163 17.76 4.09 5.14
C LEU A 163 16.97 2.84 4.73
N LEU A 164 15.77 2.67 5.29
CA LEU A 164 14.84 1.62 4.85
C LEU A 164 14.50 1.78 3.36
N ALA A 165 14.17 3.00 2.91
CA ALA A 165 13.90 3.28 1.51
C ALA A 165 15.08 2.90 0.60
N ARG A 166 16.31 3.29 0.95
CA ARG A 166 17.52 2.90 0.20
C ARG A 166 17.68 1.38 0.11
N ARG A 167 17.39 0.65 1.17
CA ARG A 167 17.50 -0.83 1.17
C ARG A 167 16.40 -1.49 0.34
N LEU A 168 15.18 -0.96 0.40
CA LEU A 168 14.07 -1.39 -0.45
C LEU A 168 14.30 -1.04 -1.93
N ASP A 169 15.02 0.03 -2.21
CA ASP A 169 15.37 0.41 -3.56
C ASP A 169 16.23 -0.64 -4.26
N GLU A 170 17.15 -1.26 -3.52
CA GLU A 170 17.92 -2.40 -4.02
C GLU A 170 17.01 -3.60 -4.35
N LEU A 171 15.96 -3.84 -3.55
CA LEU A 171 14.99 -4.93 -3.76
C LEU A 171 14.14 -4.71 -5.02
N TYR A 172 13.77 -3.45 -5.29
CA TYR A 172 12.93 -3.09 -6.44
C TYR A 172 13.72 -2.67 -7.67
N GLY A 173 15.07 -2.66 -7.60
CA GLY A 173 15.93 -2.28 -8.73
C GLY A 173 15.79 -0.83 -9.16
N GLY A 174 15.51 0.09 -8.22
CA GLY A 174 15.37 1.52 -8.50
C GLY A 174 14.09 1.91 -9.24
N LEU A 175 13.08 1.04 -9.29
CA LEU A 175 11.86 1.27 -10.07
C LEU A 175 10.93 2.28 -9.41
N THR A 176 10.30 3.10 -10.25
CA THR A 176 9.27 4.06 -9.89
C THR A 176 7.86 3.56 -10.23
N PHE A 177 6.82 4.25 -9.77
CA PHE A 177 5.45 3.97 -10.21
C PHE A 177 5.30 4.09 -11.74
N GLY A 178 5.95 5.07 -12.37
CA GLY A 178 5.94 5.22 -13.83
C GLY A 178 6.59 4.05 -14.57
N ASP A 179 7.62 3.41 -13.98
CA ASP A 179 8.24 2.21 -14.57
C ASP A 179 7.27 1.02 -14.53
N VAL A 180 6.56 0.84 -13.41
CA VAL A 180 5.52 -0.19 -13.30
C VAL A 180 4.42 0.07 -14.32
N GLU A 181 3.98 1.30 -14.47
CA GLU A 181 2.91 1.69 -15.41
C GLU A 181 3.23 1.42 -16.87
N ARG A 182 4.49 1.46 -17.27
CA ARG A 182 4.92 1.14 -18.64
C ARG A 182 4.94 -0.35 -18.95
N ARG A 183 4.82 -1.22 -17.94
CA ARG A 183 4.82 -2.67 -18.17
C ARG A 183 3.46 -3.14 -18.69
N PRO A 184 3.43 -4.07 -19.64
CA PRO A 184 2.20 -4.70 -20.07
C PRO A 184 1.61 -5.54 -18.93
N ARG A 185 0.29 -5.57 -18.80
CA ARG A 185 -0.45 -6.41 -17.83
C ARG A 185 -0.05 -6.27 -16.35
N HIS A 186 0.49 -5.12 -15.92
CA HIS A 186 0.76 -4.89 -14.52
C HIS A 186 -0.54 -4.59 -13.75
N PRO A 187 -0.68 -4.97 -12.47
CA PRO A 187 -1.77 -4.50 -11.63
C PRO A 187 -1.59 -3.02 -11.28
N GLN A 188 -2.68 -2.32 -10.99
CA GLN A 188 -2.60 -1.04 -10.32
C GLN A 188 -2.10 -1.26 -8.89
N LEU A 189 -0.98 -0.64 -8.56
CA LEU A 189 -0.38 -0.75 -7.24
C LEU A 189 -0.85 0.41 -6.35
N PHE A 190 -1.48 0.06 -5.22
CA PHE A 190 -1.86 1.00 -4.16
C PHE A 190 -1.03 0.72 -2.92
N ILE A 191 -0.34 1.73 -2.43
CA ILE A 191 0.40 1.64 -1.16
C ILE A 191 -0.18 2.66 -0.21
N THR A 192 -0.64 2.20 0.95
CA THR A 192 -1.28 3.04 1.95
C THR A 192 -0.33 3.36 3.09
N ALA A 193 -0.08 4.65 3.32
CA ALA A 193 0.54 5.19 4.52
C ALA A 193 -0.50 5.96 5.34
N THR A 194 -0.16 6.42 6.54
CA THR A 194 -1.03 7.28 7.36
C THR A 194 -0.53 8.72 7.33
N ASP A 195 -1.38 9.68 6.95
CA ASP A 195 -1.11 11.10 7.19
C ASP A 195 -1.15 11.37 8.70
N MET A 196 0.00 11.69 9.26
CA MET A 196 0.18 11.88 10.69
C MET A 196 -0.69 13.01 11.27
N SER A 197 -1.02 14.02 10.48
CA SER A 197 -1.81 15.17 10.92
C SER A 197 -3.32 14.91 10.91
N LEU A 198 -3.80 14.03 10.02
CA LEU A 198 -5.21 13.69 9.88
C LEU A 198 -5.58 12.37 10.55
N GLY A 199 -4.61 11.48 10.78
CA GLY A 199 -4.87 10.11 11.24
C GLY A 199 -5.62 9.25 10.21
N THR A 200 -5.56 9.60 8.93
CA THR A 200 -6.25 8.90 7.85
C THR A 200 -5.28 8.31 6.84
N GLY A 201 -5.74 7.31 6.06
CA GLY A 201 -4.94 6.73 5.00
C GLY A 201 -4.58 7.76 3.92
N PHE A 202 -3.31 7.79 3.54
CA PHE A 202 -2.77 8.46 2.36
C PHE A 202 -2.31 7.39 1.38
N GLU A 203 -2.91 7.34 0.20
CA GLU A 203 -2.58 6.34 -0.81
C GLU A 203 -1.63 6.90 -1.87
N PHE A 204 -0.64 6.10 -2.24
CA PHE A 204 0.18 6.38 -3.42
C PHE A 204 -0.59 5.95 -4.66
N THR A 205 -1.53 6.81 -5.08
CA THR A 205 -2.38 6.66 -6.26
C THR A 205 -2.40 7.97 -7.06
N TRP A 206 -2.80 7.88 -8.32
CA TRP A 206 -2.95 9.06 -9.18
C TRP A 206 -3.94 10.07 -8.61
N GLU A 207 -5.07 9.58 -8.11
CA GLU A 207 -6.11 10.42 -7.53
C GLU A 207 -5.57 11.23 -6.36
N GLN A 208 -4.88 10.57 -5.41
CA GLN A 208 -4.33 11.24 -4.24
C GLN A 208 -3.20 12.21 -4.60
N PHE A 209 -2.28 11.80 -5.50
CA PHE A 209 -1.18 12.66 -5.94
C PHE A 209 -1.66 13.84 -6.78
N SER A 210 -2.76 13.69 -7.49
CA SER A 210 -3.37 14.79 -8.23
C SER A 210 -3.92 15.89 -7.32
N LEU A 211 -4.40 15.56 -6.11
CA LEU A 211 -4.88 16.54 -5.12
C LEU A 211 -3.76 17.45 -4.62
N ILE A 212 -2.56 16.92 -4.52
CA ILE A 212 -1.36 17.65 -4.11
C ILE A 212 -0.54 18.15 -5.29
N CYS A 213 -1.06 18.07 -6.51
CA CYS A 213 -0.42 18.49 -7.75
C CYS A 213 1.00 17.93 -7.91
N SER A 214 1.18 16.62 -7.65
CA SER A 214 2.48 15.94 -7.68
C SER A 214 2.48 14.77 -8.66
N ASP A 215 3.61 14.55 -9.33
CA ASP A 215 3.80 13.48 -10.31
C ASP A 215 4.14 12.15 -9.62
N LEU A 216 3.15 11.25 -9.51
CA LEU A 216 3.35 9.93 -8.94
C LEU A 216 4.34 9.08 -9.77
N ARG A 217 4.43 9.27 -11.08
CA ARG A 217 5.31 8.47 -11.96
C ARG A 217 6.78 8.54 -11.57
N LYS A 218 7.18 9.67 -10.95
CA LYS A 218 8.57 9.92 -10.52
C LYS A 218 8.87 9.41 -9.12
N VAL A 219 7.85 8.95 -8.38
CA VAL A 219 8.03 8.45 -7.02
C VAL A 219 8.59 7.03 -7.05
N PRO A 220 9.74 6.74 -6.40
CA PRO A 220 10.25 5.40 -6.25
C PRO A 220 9.31 4.51 -5.44
N LEU A 221 9.16 3.25 -5.82
CA LEU A 221 8.40 2.26 -5.05
C LEU A 221 8.91 2.15 -3.62
N SER A 222 10.24 2.19 -3.47
CA SER A 222 10.94 2.14 -2.19
C SER A 222 10.52 3.25 -1.23
N PHE A 223 10.28 4.47 -1.72
CA PHE A 223 9.81 5.58 -0.91
C PHE A 223 8.38 5.35 -0.39
N ALA A 224 7.49 4.88 -1.25
CA ALA A 224 6.11 4.60 -0.87
C ALA A 224 6.01 3.47 0.16
N VAL A 225 6.74 2.36 -0.08
CA VAL A 225 6.79 1.21 0.84
C VAL A 225 7.43 1.59 2.17
N ALA A 226 8.51 2.35 2.16
CA ALA A 226 9.15 2.85 3.38
C ALA A 226 8.21 3.78 4.17
N SER A 227 7.46 4.67 3.48
CA SER A 227 6.44 5.52 4.11
C SER A 227 5.34 4.69 4.79
N SER A 228 4.86 3.66 4.09
CA SER A 228 3.86 2.71 4.58
C SER A 228 4.35 1.85 5.76
N SER A 229 5.67 1.68 5.89
CA SER A 229 6.32 0.87 6.92
C SER A 229 6.97 1.70 8.03
N ALA A 230 6.72 3.01 8.07
CA ALA A 230 7.34 3.96 9.01
C ALA A 230 6.68 3.87 10.40
N VAL A 231 6.89 2.76 11.12
CA VAL A 231 6.36 2.54 12.47
C VAL A 231 6.89 3.62 13.42
N PRO A 232 6.00 4.42 14.06
CA PRO A 232 6.41 5.45 15.00
C PRO A 232 7.36 4.93 16.09
N LEU A 233 8.28 5.76 16.54
CA LEU A 233 9.38 5.49 17.48
C LEU A 233 10.51 4.61 16.91
N LEU A 234 10.21 3.60 16.10
CA LEU A 234 11.24 2.76 15.46
C LEU A 234 11.82 3.46 14.23
N LEU A 235 10.96 4.07 13.44
CA LEU A 235 11.29 4.76 12.19
C LEU A 235 10.81 6.22 12.25
N SER A 236 11.39 7.06 11.40
CA SER A 236 11.01 8.46 11.27
C SER A 236 9.89 8.63 10.25
N PRO A 237 9.00 9.63 10.40
CA PRO A 237 8.06 9.97 9.34
C PRO A 237 8.76 10.30 8.02
N MET A 238 8.09 10.00 6.90
CA MET A 238 8.51 10.43 5.57
C MET A 238 7.70 11.66 5.16
N THR A 239 8.32 12.55 4.39
CA THR A 239 7.70 13.85 4.06
C THR A 239 7.47 13.96 2.56
N LEU A 240 6.27 14.40 2.19
CA LEU A 240 5.93 14.88 0.84
C LEU A 240 5.70 16.38 0.88
N LYS A 241 6.03 17.06 -0.21
CA LYS A 241 5.69 18.46 -0.43
C LYS A 241 4.35 18.55 -1.15
N ASN A 242 3.50 19.43 -0.69
CA ASN A 242 2.22 19.74 -1.33
C ASN A 242 2.40 20.87 -2.34
N TYR A 243 2.07 20.62 -3.60
CA TYR A 243 2.16 21.56 -4.72
C TYR A 243 0.76 21.99 -5.22
N ALA A 244 -0.30 21.79 -4.43
CA ALA A 244 -1.69 22.05 -4.87
C ALA A 244 -1.95 23.49 -5.34
N ASP A 245 -1.14 24.46 -4.92
CA ASP A 245 -1.17 25.84 -5.39
C ASP A 245 -0.83 25.97 -6.90
N GLN A 246 -0.14 25.00 -7.47
CA GLN A 246 0.24 24.95 -8.89
C GLN A 246 -0.89 24.37 -9.77
N CYS A 247 -1.96 23.80 -9.20
CA CYS A 247 -3.09 23.23 -9.89
C CYS A 247 -4.43 23.81 -9.39
N PRO A 248 -4.71 25.11 -9.59
CA PRO A 248 -5.88 25.78 -8.98
C PRO A 248 -7.24 25.23 -9.45
N GLU A 249 -7.33 24.72 -10.67
CA GLU A 249 -8.57 24.14 -11.21
C GLU A 249 -9.02 22.89 -10.44
N ARG A 250 -8.09 22.07 -9.97
CA ARG A 250 -8.40 20.87 -9.18
C ARG A 250 -8.98 21.22 -7.81
N ARG A 251 -8.56 22.32 -7.21
CA ARG A 251 -9.13 22.83 -5.96
C ARG A 251 -10.60 23.16 -6.09
N SER A 252 -11.00 23.79 -7.19
CA SER A 252 -12.39 24.15 -7.44
C SER A 252 -13.28 22.92 -7.67
N THR A 253 -12.78 21.93 -8.41
CA THR A 253 -13.47 20.67 -8.69
C THR A 253 -13.66 19.86 -7.42
N SER A 254 -12.62 19.68 -6.60
CA SER A 254 -12.69 18.96 -5.33
C SER A 254 -13.64 19.64 -4.33
N ALA A 255 -13.65 20.98 -4.27
CA ALA A 255 -14.56 21.72 -3.42
C ALA A 255 -16.02 21.59 -3.83
N ALA A 256 -16.32 21.55 -5.15
CA ALA A 256 -17.65 21.29 -5.68
C ALA A 256 -18.11 19.87 -5.36
N SER A 257 -17.26 18.88 -5.58
CA SER A 257 -17.50 17.46 -5.26
C SER A 257 -17.76 17.23 -3.76
N ALA A 258 -16.98 17.87 -2.89
CA ALA A 258 -17.17 17.77 -1.44
C ALA A 258 -18.51 18.34 -0.98
N ARG A 259 -18.97 19.44 -1.60
CA ARG A 259 -20.29 20.04 -1.31
C ARG A 259 -21.46 19.20 -1.80
N ALA A 260 -21.28 18.45 -2.88
CA ALA A 260 -22.32 17.57 -3.43
C ALA A 260 -22.46 16.25 -2.64
N ALA A 261 -21.50 15.90 -1.77
CA ALA A 261 -21.53 14.67 -0.97
C ALA A 261 -22.57 14.77 0.16
N THR A 262 -23.83 14.46 -0.15
CA THR A 262 -24.97 14.56 0.80
C THR A 262 -25.34 13.22 1.45
N GLY A 263 -24.78 12.10 0.98
CA GLY A 263 -25.14 10.74 1.38
C GLY A 263 -24.48 10.24 2.67
N ASP A 264 -23.81 9.11 2.59
CA ASP A 264 -23.16 8.44 3.68
C ASP A 264 -22.11 9.30 4.41
N TYR A 265 -21.99 9.14 5.74
CA TYR A 265 -21.01 9.89 6.54
C TYR A 265 -19.58 9.61 6.14
N ARG A 266 -19.25 8.39 5.72
CA ARG A 266 -17.92 8.01 5.25
C ARG A 266 -17.56 8.73 3.95
N ALA A 267 -18.51 8.84 3.03
CA ALA A 267 -18.36 9.64 1.81
C ALA A 267 -18.05 11.10 2.13
N ARG A 268 -18.75 11.69 3.12
CA ARG A 268 -18.50 13.07 3.54
C ARG A 268 -17.11 13.23 4.16
N LEU A 269 -16.70 12.30 5.03
CA LEU A 269 -15.35 12.31 5.62
C LEU A 269 -14.27 12.15 4.55
N TYR A 270 -14.46 11.21 3.63
CA TYR A 270 -13.54 11.00 2.52
C TYR A 270 -13.34 12.29 1.71
N ARG A 271 -14.43 12.95 1.30
CA ARG A 271 -14.37 14.21 0.57
C ARG A 271 -13.77 15.36 1.37
N ALA A 272 -14.03 15.43 2.67
CA ALA A 272 -13.41 16.42 3.55
C ALA A 272 -11.88 16.23 3.64
N HIS A 273 -11.41 14.99 3.70
CA HIS A 273 -9.98 14.68 3.68
C HIS A 273 -9.36 15.06 2.32
N GLU A 274 -9.97 14.68 1.19
CA GLU A 274 -9.50 15.09 -0.13
C GLU A 274 -9.36 16.61 -0.24
N LEU A 275 -10.38 17.36 0.22
CA LEU A 275 -10.36 18.83 0.18
C LEU A 275 -9.22 19.42 1.01
N SER A 276 -8.82 18.78 2.12
CA SER A 276 -7.72 19.28 2.96
C SER A 276 -6.36 19.27 2.25
N TYR A 277 -6.16 18.40 1.27
CA TYR A 277 -4.94 18.33 0.49
C TYR A 277 -4.84 19.40 -0.61
N THR A 278 -5.95 20.00 -0.99
CA THR A 278 -5.97 21.03 -2.04
C THR A 278 -5.57 22.43 -1.57
N ASP A 279 -5.23 22.58 -0.28
CA ASP A 279 -4.78 23.85 0.32
C ASP A 279 -3.32 23.76 0.77
N ALA A 280 -2.39 24.03 -0.16
CA ALA A 280 -0.96 24.00 0.12
C ALA A 280 -0.49 25.10 1.12
N GLN A 281 -1.26 26.17 1.31
CA GLN A 281 -0.92 27.20 2.30
C GLN A 281 -1.14 26.70 3.73
N ARG A 282 -2.21 25.96 3.97
CA ARG A 282 -2.50 25.36 5.27
C ARG A 282 -1.74 24.05 5.50
N LYS A 283 -1.49 23.29 4.45
CA LYS A 283 -0.80 22.00 4.49
C LYS A 283 0.33 21.95 3.47
N PRO A 284 1.43 22.71 3.68
CA PRO A 284 2.55 22.76 2.72
C PRO A 284 3.35 21.45 2.68
N TYR A 285 3.29 20.64 3.75
CA TYR A 285 3.95 19.35 3.86
C TYR A 285 2.98 18.30 4.39
N ILE A 286 3.20 17.05 3.98
CA ILE A 286 2.44 15.88 4.44
C ILE A 286 3.47 14.93 5.04
N HIS A 287 3.29 14.61 6.33
CA HIS A 287 4.16 13.68 7.06
C HIS A 287 3.47 12.33 7.17
N LEU A 288 4.12 11.31 6.62
CA LEU A 288 3.59 9.95 6.51
C LEU A 288 4.26 9.03 7.53
N VAL A 289 3.43 8.22 8.16
CA VAL A 289 3.82 7.14 9.08
C VAL A 289 3.17 5.83 8.64
N ASP A 290 3.43 4.73 9.37
CA ASP A 290 2.94 3.38 9.05
C ASP A 290 1.44 3.38 8.72
N GLY A 291 1.10 2.73 7.61
CA GLY A 291 -0.27 2.68 7.09
C GLY A 291 -1.23 1.92 7.99
N GLY A 292 -0.72 0.97 8.78
CA GLY A 292 -1.52 0.18 9.71
C GLY A 292 -2.19 0.97 10.83
N LEU A 293 -1.77 2.22 11.04
CA LEU A 293 -2.42 3.10 12.01
C LEU A 293 -3.80 3.58 11.54
N ALA A 294 -3.98 3.82 10.24
CA ALA A 294 -5.24 4.28 9.67
C ALA A 294 -6.06 3.14 9.06
N ASP A 295 -5.42 2.26 8.28
CA ASP A 295 -6.07 1.17 7.56
C ASP A 295 -5.12 -0.01 7.42
N ASN A 296 -5.12 -0.91 8.40
CA ASN A 296 -4.22 -2.07 8.38
C ASN A 296 -4.54 -3.10 7.29
N LEU A 297 -5.76 -3.13 6.78
CA LEU A 297 -6.19 -4.05 5.70
C LEU A 297 -5.91 -3.50 4.29
N GLY A 298 -5.69 -2.19 4.15
CA GLY A 298 -5.55 -1.54 2.86
C GLY A 298 -6.81 -1.58 1.99
N VAL A 299 -7.98 -1.72 2.60
CA VAL A 299 -9.27 -1.83 1.90
C VAL A 299 -10.19 -0.65 2.18
N GLN A 300 -10.00 0.04 3.29
CA GLN A 300 -10.93 1.09 3.74
C GLN A 300 -11.05 2.22 2.71
N ARG A 301 -9.93 2.66 2.15
CA ARG A 301 -9.93 3.74 1.14
C ARG A 301 -10.62 3.31 -0.15
N LEU A 302 -10.48 2.05 -0.58
CA LEU A 302 -11.21 1.50 -1.74
C LEU A 302 -12.72 1.57 -1.51
N LEU A 303 -13.17 1.18 -0.30
CA LEU A 303 -14.59 1.24 0.07
C LEU A 303 -15.11 2.67 0.16
N ASP A 304 -14.36 3.57 0.81
CA ASP A 304 -14.73 4.98 0.96
C ASP A 304 -14.81 5.68 -0.40
N ARG A 305 -13.90 5.37 -1.33
CA ARG A 305 -13.92 5.87 -2.72
C ARG A 305 -15.16 5.39 -3.46
N ALA A 306 -15.49 4.11 -3.36
CA ALA A 306 -16.70 3.56 -3.96
C ALA A 306 -17.97 4.23 -3.42
N LEU A 307 -18.06 4.44 -2.10
CA LEU A 307 -19.20 5.14 -1.48
C LEU A 307 -19.25 6.61 -1.89
N ALA A 308 -18.12 7.30 -1.92
CA ALA A 308 -18.03 8.69 -2.34
C ALA A 308 -18.35 8.89 -3.83
N GLY A 309 -18.09 7.89 -4.66
CA GLY A 309 -18.47 7.82 -6.07
C GLY A 309 -19.94 7.46 -6.32
N GLY A 310 -20.76 7.28 -5.27
CA GLY A 310 -22.18 6.89 -5.44
C GLY A 310 -22.40 5.38 -5.55
N GLY A 311 -21.43 4.57 -5.16
CA GLY A 311 -21.46 3.10 -5.18
C GLY A 311 -20.71 2.49 -6.36
N LEU A 312 -20.57 1.17 -6.36
CA LEU A 312 -19.77 0.45 -7.35
C LEU A 312 -20.20 0.71 -8.79
N ARG A 313 -21.52 0.74 -9.08
CA ARG A 313 -22.03 0.96 -10.43
C ARG A 313 -21.58 2.29 -11.02
N GLN A 314 -21.74 3.35 -10.26
CA GLN A 314 -21.34 4.68 -10.70
C GLN A 314 -19.82 4.80 -10.81
N THR A 315 -19.08 4.29 -9.83
CA THR A 315 -17.62 4.30 -9.84
C THR A 315 -17.06 3.59 -11.08
N PHE A 316 -17.55 2.39 -11.41
CA PHE A 316 -17.10 1.67 -12.61
C PHE A 316 -17.55 2.33 -13.92
N SER A 317 -18.72 2.97 -13.95
CA SER A 317 -19.16 3.75 -15.10
C SER A 317 -18.27 4.97 -15.33
N GLU A 318 -17.86 5.67 -14.26
CA GLU A 318 -16.99 6.86 -14.33
C GLU A 318 -15.58 6.51 -14.83
N VAL A 319 -15.05 5.32 -14.52
CA VAL A 319 -13.78 4.84 -15.09
C VAL A 319 -13.93 4.25 -16.49
N GLY A 320 -15.12 4.33 -17.10
CA GLY A 320 -15.37 4.00 -18.49
C GLY A 320 -15.60 2.53 -18.79
N ILE A 321 -15.99 1.71 -17.80
CA ILE A 321 -16.40 0.32 -18.05
C ILE A 321 -17.76 0.33 -18.79
N PRO A 322 -17.85 -0.33 -19.95
CA PRO A 322 -19.09 -0.38 -20.72
C PRO A 322 -20.23 -1.08 -19.97
N PRO A 323 -21.50 -0.78 -20.31
CA PRO A 323 -22.64 -1.50 -19.75
C PRO A 323 -22.56 -3.02 -19.97
N ARG A 324 -23.08 -3.77 -19.00
CA ARG A 324 -23.19 -5.24 -19.03
C ARG A 324 -21.87 -5.97 -19.23
N THR A 325 -20.78 -5.36 -18.80
CA THR A 325 -19.42 -5.91 -19.00
C THR A 325 -18.98 -6.78 -17.82
N ILE A 326 -19.16 -6.29 -16.58
CA ILE A 326 -18.62 -6.96 -15.39
C ILE A 326 -19.44 -8.23 -15.10
N ARG A 327 -18.79 -9.40 -15.17
CA ARG A 327 -19.37 -10.70 -14.80
C ARG A 327 -18.86 -11.22 -13.47
N LYS A 328 -17.59 -10.92 -13.15
CA LYS A 328 -16.99 -11.30 -11.86
C LYS A 328 -16.30 -10.09 -11.25
N LEU A 329 -16.68 -9.78 -10.02
CA LEU A 329 -15.97 -8.82 -9.17
C LEU A 329 -15.43 -9.58 -7.96
N VAL A 330 -14.12 -9.66 -7.84
CA VAL A 330 -13.42 -10.43 -6.80
C VAL A 330 -12.60 -9.49 -5.93
N LEU A 331 -12.80 -9.56 -4.63
CA LEU A 331 -11.98 -8.86 -3.64
C LEU A 331 -11.41 -9.88 -2.64
N ILE A 332 -10.09 -10.03 -2.62
CA ILE A 332 -9.39 -10.89 -1.65
C ILE A 332 -8.74 -9.98 -0.62
N THR A 333 -9.11 -10.11 0.65
CA THR A 333 -8.54 -9.33 1.75
C THR A 333 -7.66 -10.21 2.62
N VAL A 334 -6.35 -9.98 2.58
CA VAL A 334 -5.36 -10.79 3.31
C VAL A 334 -4.99 -10.10 4.61
N ASN A 335 -5.29 -10.74 5.73
CA ASN A 335 -5.06 -10.21 7.07
C ASN A 335 -4.10 -11.11 7.86
N ALA A 336 -2.87 -10.66 8.04
CA ALA A 336 -1.85 -11.32 8.84
C ALA A 336 -1.74 -10.72 10.26
N GLU A 337 -2.81 -10.15 10.79
CA GLU A 337 -2.81 -9.54 12.12
C GLU A 337 -2.47 -10.58 13.21
N ARG A 338 -1.57 -10.20 14.13
CA ARG A 338 -1.25 -11.01 15.31
C ARG A 338 -2.29 -10.82 16.41
N ASP A 339 -2.34 -11.76 17.35
CA ASP A 339 -3.10 -11.52 18.57
C ASP A 339 -2.43 -10.41 19.40
N PRO A 340 -3.22 -9.55 20.06
CA PRO A 340 -2.67 -8.60 21.02
C PRO A 340 -1.86 -9.34 22.09
N SER A 341 -0.75 -8.74 22.52
CA SER A 341 0.06 -9.32 23.62
C SER A 341 -0.82 -9.48 24.85
N VAL A 342 -1.05 -10.73 25.26
CA VAL A 342 -1.84 -11.07 26.44
C VAL A 342 -1.06 -10.76 27.73
N ASP A 343 0.26 -10.58 27.63
CA ASP A 343 1.18 -10.40 28.75
C ASP A 343 0.84 -9.19 29.62
N ILE A 344 0.34 -8.11 28.99
CA ILE A 344 -0.10 -6.90 29.73
C ILE A 344 -1.24 -7.21 30.67
N ASN A 345 -2.18 -8.06 30.27
CA ASN A 345 -3.36 -8.40 31.06
C ASN A 345 -3.09 -9.49 32.11
N GLN A 346 -1.95 -10.18 32.01
CA GLN A 346 -1.55 -11.24 32.95
C GLN A 346 -0.60 -10.75 34.04
N SER A 347 -0.21 -9.48 34.01
CA SER A 347 0.69 -8.88 34.98
C SER A 347 -0.02 -7.77 35.77
N ASP A 348 0.18 -7.74 37.07
CA ASP A 348 -0.22 -6.66 37.96
C ASP A 348 0.73 -5.45 37.93
N LYS A 349 1.87 -5.58 37.22
CA LYS A 349 2.84 -4.51 37.06
C LYS A 349 2.37 -3.47 36.06
N VAL A 350 2.68 -2.22 36.31
CA VAL A 350 2.42 -1.11 35.37
C VAL A 350 3.20 -1.41 34.07
N PRO A 351 2.52 -1.41 32.90
CA PRO A 351 3.19 -1.64 31.62
C PRO A 351 4.31 -0.62 31.38
N ASN A 352 5.44 -1.08 30.89
CA ASN A 352 6.53 -0.20 30.51
C ASN A 352 6.20 0.57 29.21
N MET A 353 6.97 1.62 28.89
CA MET A 353 6.74 2.48 27.75
C MET A 353 6.63 1.72 26.42
N VAL A 354 7.44 0.68 26.24
CA VAL A 354 7.42 -0.12 25.00
C VAL A 354 6.11 -0.91 24.88
N GLN A 355 5.65 -1.50 25.98
CA GLN A 355 4.36 -2.22 26.05
C GLN A 355 3.18 -1.27 25.83
N VAL A 356 3.23 -0.06 26.39
CA VAL A 356 2.19 0.95 26.16
C VAL A 356 2.12 1.34 24.68
N VAL A 357 3.27 1.60 24.07
CA VAL A 357 3.35 1.96 22.65
C VAL A 357 2.90 0.80 21.77
N ASP A 358 3.33 -0.44 22.04
CA ASP A 358 2.88 -1.63 21.32
C ASP A 358 1.36 -1.79 21.41
N ALA A 359 0.78 -1.63 22.60
CA ALA A 359 -0.67 -1.70 22.80
C ALA A 359 -1.42 -0.58 22.09
N LEU A 360 -0.89 0.63 22.05
CA LEU A 360 -1.52 1.75 21.34
C LEU A 360 -1.41 1.59 19.82
N LEU A 361 -0.28 1.15 19.29
CA LEU A 361 -0.08 1.00 17.85
C LEU A 361 -0.83 -0.20 17.29
N PHE A 362 -0.76 -1.35 17.97
CA PHE A 362 -1.34 -2.60 17.48
C PHE A 362 -2.69 -2.94 18.08
N GLY A 363 -2.97 -2.54 19.34
CA GLY A 363 -4.25 -2.78 19.99
C GLY A 363 -5.38 -1.93 19.42
N THR A 364 -5.13 -0.64 19.18
CA THR A 364 -6.12 0.25 18.52
C THR A 364 -6.30 -0.12 17.05
N GLY A 365 -5.22 -0.50 16.37
CA GLY A 365 -5.27 -0.99 14.99
C GLY A 365 -6.11 -2.26 14.85
N ALA A 366 -6.00 -3.19 15.79
CA ALA A 366 -6.81 -4.42 15.80
C ALA A 366 -8.31 -4.15 15.92
N ARG A 367 -8.70 -3.10 16.65
CA ARG A 367 -10.10 -2.68 16.72
C ARG A 367 -10.56 -2.11 15.38
N ALA A 368 -9.80 -1.19 14.79
CA ALA A 368 -10.11 -0.59 13.50
C ALA A 368 -10.20 -1.65 12.39
N THR A 369 -9.30 -2.64 12.40
CA THR A 369 -9.33 -3.78 11.49
C THR A 369 -10.64 -4.56 11.59
N ARG A 370 -11.10 -4.87 12.80
CA ARG A 370 -12.37 -5.57 13.03
C ARG A 370 -13.57 -4.73 12.55
N GLU A 371 -13.61 -3.46 12.87
CA GLU A 371 -14.67 -2.55 12.40
C GLU A 371 -14.71 -2.50 10.85
N THR A 372 -13.54 -2.46 10.21
CA THR A 372 -13.46 -2.50 8.73
C THR A 372 -13.93 -3.85 8.16
N GLN A 373 -13.61 -4.98 8.81
CA GLN A 373 -14.08 -6.30 8.37
C GLN A 373 -15.60 -6.44 8.50
N GLU A 374 -16.20 -5.98 9.60
CA GLU A 374 -17.66 -6.00 9.77
C GLU A 374 -18.35 -5.10 8.75
N PHE A 375 -17.80 -3.91 8.54
CA PHE A 375 -18.31 -3.00 7.50
C PHE A 375 -18.22 -3.64 6.11
N LEU A 376 -17.11 -4.31 5.79
CA LEU A 376 -16.94 -5.02 4.51
C LEU A 376 -17.98 -6.14 4.33
N ARG A 377 -18.29 -6.89 5.39
CA ARG A 377 -19.35 -7.92 5.37
C ARG A 377 -20.72 -7.31 5.09
N ASP A 378 -21.05 -6.19 5.75
CA ASP A 378 -22.34 -5.52 5.56
C ASP A 378 -22.49 -4.96 4.16
N ILE A 379 -21.49 -4.23 3.65
CA ILE A 379 -21.54 -3.65 2.32
C ILE A 379 -21.56 -4.72 1.23
N THR A 380 -20.84 -5.85 1.44
CA THR A 380 -20.87 -7.00 0.51
C THR A 380 -22.27 -7.57 0.38
N ARG A 381 -22.96 -7.80 1.50
CA ARG A 381 -24.36 -8.25 1.48
C ARG A 381 -25.26 -7.29 0.73
N GLN A 382 -25.07 -5.98 0.95
CA GLN A 382 -25.83 -4.95 0.25
C GLN A 382 -25.57 -4.98 -1.27
N TRP A 383 -24.32 -5.11 -1.69
CA TRP A 383 -23.95 -5.20 -3.10
C TRP A 383 -24.55 -6.46 -3.76
N GLN A 384 -24.45 -7.63 -3.13
CA GLN A 384 -25.03 -8.87 -3.63
C GLN A 384 -26.55 -8.77 -3.74
N GLN A 385 -27.24 -8.21 -2.73
CA GLN A 385 -28.68 -7.96 -2.79
C GLN A 385 -29.05 -7.01 -3.92
N SER A 386 -28.25 -5.97 -4.17
CA SER A 386 -28.49 -5.02 -5.24
C SER A 386 -28.33 -5.62 -6.65
N LEU A 387 -27.51 -6.69 -6.80
CA LEU A 387 -27.43 -7.43 -8.07
C LEU A 387 -28.68 -8.27 -8.30
N THR A 388 -29.24 -8.89 -7.23
CA THR A 388 -30.40 -9.78 -7.35
C THR A 388 -31.75 -9.04 -7.41
N ALA A 389 -31.85 -7.85 -6.80
CA ALA A 389 -33.09 -7.08 -6.69
C ALA A 389 -33.48 -6.29 -7.97
N GLY A 390 -32.58 -6.11 -8.91
CA GLY A 390 -32.81 -5.31 -10.14
C GLY A 390 -32.58 -6.14 -11.39
N SER A 391 -33.55 -6.13 -12.34
CA SER A 391 -33.18 -6.40 -13.73
C SER A 391 -32.19 -5.31 -14.13
N PRO A 392 -30.95 -5.63 -14.51
CA PRO A 392 -29.97 -4.62 -14.89
C PRO A 392 -30.56 -3.77 -16.03
N GLY A 393 -30.69 -2.47 -15.79
CA GLY A 393 -31.06 -1.56 -16.87
C GLY A 393 -30.03 -1.66 -18.01
N SER A 394 -30.39 -1.19 -19.19
CA SER A 394 -29.48 -1.22 -20.35
C SER A 394 -28.16 -0.48 -20.13
N THR A 395 -28.08 0.35 -19.10
CA THR A 395 -26.91 1.17 -18.72
C THR A 395 -26.11 0.62 -17.54
N ASP A 396 -26.54 -0.49 -16.90
CA ASP A 396 -25.81 -1.08 -15.77
C ASP A 396 -24.49 -1.71 -16.24
N VAL A 397 -23.39 -1.40 -15.58
CA VAL A 397 -22.06 -1.96 -15.87
C VAL A 397 -21.97 -3.46 -15.58
N PHE A 398 -22.80 -3.98 -14.66
CA PHE A 398 -22.86 -5.40 -14.34
C PHE A 398 -23.69 -6.18 -15.37
N ALA A 399 -23.16 -7.31 -15.78
CA ALA A 399 -23.89 -8.27 -16.61
C ALA A 399 -25.03 -8.93 -15.82
N PRO A 400 -26.05 -9.51 -16.49
CA PRO A 400 -27.16 -10.20 -15.82
C PRO A 400 -26.72 -11.39 -14.95
N ASP A 401 -25.61 -12.02 -15.29
CA ASP A 401 -24.98 -13.16 -14.59
C ASP A 401 -23.80 -12.73 -13.70
N ALA A 402 -23.74 -11.45 -13.33
CA ALA A 402 -22.65 -10.92 -12.52
C ALA A 402 -22.68 -11.49 -11.11
N GLU A 403 -21.50 -11.80 -10.60
CA GLU A 403 -21.28 -12.25 -9.22
C GLU A 403 -20.22 -11.36 -8.52
N ILE A 404 -20.42 -11.14 -7.23
CA ILE A 404 -19.48 -10.45 -6.35
C ILE A 404 -18.97 -11.45 -5.32
N HIS A 405 -17.66 -11.69 -5.32
CA HIS A 405 -16.96 -12.55 -4.38
C HIS A 405 -16.04 -11.71 -3.50
N VAL A 406 -16.27 -11.72 -2.20
CA VAL A 406 -15.37 -11.11 -1.20
C VAL A 406 -14.84 -12.24 -0.32
N ILE A 407 -13.52 -12.40 -0.33
CA ILE A 407 -12.82 -13.55 0.23
C ILE A 407 -11.88 -13.04 1.33
N PRO A 408 -12.29 -13.12 2.61
CA PRO A 408 -11.39 -12.82 3.72
C PRO A 408 -10.42 -13.99 3.93
N VAL A 409 -9.12 -13.68 3.98
CA VAL A 409 -8.02 -14.61 4.24
C VAL A 409 -7.29 -14.14 5.47
N ASN A 410 -7.64 -14.67 6.65
CA ASN A 410 -7.04 -14.24 7.90
C ASN A 410 -6.09 -15.30 8.44
N LEU A 411 -4.93 -14.90 8.93
CA LEU A 411 -3.97 -15.82 9.57
C LEU A 411 -4.60 -16.61 10.73
N ARG A 412 -5.55 -16.01 11.44
CA ARG A 412 -6.30 -16.67 12.52
C ARG A 412 -7.22 -17.80 12.08
N ASP A 413 -7.47 -17.92 10.77
CA ASP A 413 -8.29 -18.99 10.18
C ASP A 413 -7.43 -20.17 9.69
N ALA A 414 -6.11 -20.19 10.01
CA ALA A 414 -5.23 -21.30 9.70
C ALA A 414 -5.78 -22.60 10.33
N PRO A 415 -5.90 -23.70 9.56
CA PRO A 415 -6.62 -24.90 9.98
C PRO A 415 -5.94 -25.67 11.11
N ASP A 416 -4.62 -25.62 11.21
CA ASP A 416 -3.86 -26.26 12.29
C ASP A 416 -3.81 -25.37 13.54
N ASP A 417 -4.45 -25.82 14.62
CA ASP A 417 -4.55 -25.08 15.89
C ASP A 417 -3.20 -24.79 16.57
N ILE A 418 -2.24 -25.69 16.44
CA ILE A 418 -0.92 -25.55 17.06
C ILE A 418 -0.08 -24.54 16.25
N ALA A 419 -0.01 -24.75 14.95
CA ALA A 419 0.66 -23.83 14.03
C ALA A 419 0.03 -22.44 14.11
N ARG A 420 -1.29 -22.33 14.09
CA ARG A 420 -2.02 -21.05 14.18
C ARG A 420 -1.62 -20.25 15.43
N ARG A 421 -1.64 -20.88 16.62
CA ARG A 421 -1.23 -20.21 17.87
C ARG A 421 0.20 -19.71 17.81
N ARG A 422 1.12 -20.49 17.25
CA ARG A 422 2.52 -20.10 17.07
C ARG A 422 2.64 -18.93 16.08
N LEU A 423 1.99 -19.00 14.95
CA LEU A 423 2.05 -17.99 13.88
C LEU A 423 1.46 -16.65 14.32
N LEU A 424 0.40 -16.65 15.14
CA LEU A 424 -0.19 -15.44 15.70
C LEU A 424 0.71 -14.75 16.75
N GLN A 425 1.77 -15.40 17.23
CA GLN A 425 2.77 -14.83 18.13
C GLN A 425 4.02 -14.32 17.41
N VAL A 426 4.19 -14.60 16.11
CA VAL A 426 5.34 -14.10 15.33
C VAL A 426 5.37 -12.57 15.39
N PRO A 427 6.49 -11.93 15.79
CA PRO A 427 6.56 -10.50 16.00
C PRO A 427 6.46 -9.72 14.69
N THR A 428 6.05 -8.45 14.80
CA THR A 428 6.11 -7.50 13.70
C THR A 428 7.54 -6.98 13.58
N ALA A 429 8.32 -7.56 12.68
CA ALA A 429 9.73 -7.25 12.42
C ALA A 429 10.01 -7.31 10.91
N PHE A 430 11.15 -6.79 10.48
CA PHE A 430 11.59 -6.89 9.07
C PHE A 430 12.26 -8.23 8.74
N SER A 431 12.55 -9.05 9.74
CA SER A 431 13.08 -10.41 9.56
C SER A 431 12.47 -11.33 10.60
N ILE A 432 12.20 -12.55 10.20
CA ILE A 432 11.71 -13.66 10.99
C ILE A 432 12.55 -14.88 10.69
N THR A 433 12.41 -15.96 11.44
CA THR A 433 13.19 -17.19 11.23
C THR A 433 12.78 -17.88 9.92
N SER A 434 13.68 -18.68 9.37
CA SER A 434 13.37 -19.45 8.14
C SER A 434 12.25 -20.47 8.34
N GLU A 435 12.05 -20.99 9.54
CA GLU A 435 10.93 -21.86 9.89
C GLU A 435 9.62 -21.07 9.85
N GLU A 436 9.58 -19.91 10.52
CA GLU A 436 8.40 -19.02 10.51
C GLU A 436 8.03 -18.58 9.08
N VAL A 437 9.03 -18.33 8.22
CA VAL A 437 8.77 -18.02 6.80
C VAL A 437 8.03 -19.17 6.12
N THR A 438 8.56 -20.39 6.25
CA THR A 438 7.98 -21.58 5.63
C THR A 438 6.54 -21.79 6.09
N ASP A 439 6.32 -21.74 7.41
CA ASP A 439 5.00 -21.97 8.00
C ASP A 439 3.99 -20.89 7.60
N LEU A 440 4.41 -19.61 7.52
CA LEU A 440 3.53 -18.51 7.11
C LEU A 440 3.16 -18.58 5.64
N VAL A 441 4.10 -18.94 4.77
CA VAL A 441 3.85 -19.13 3.33
C VAL A 441 2.85 -20.28 3.12
N GLU A 442 3.08 -21.42 3.79
CA GLU A 442 2.16 -22.55 3.73
C GLU A 442 0.77 -22.21 4.29
N ALA A 443 0.72 -21.53 5.42
CA ALA A 443 -0.54 -21.07 6.01
C ALA A 443 -1.32 -20.14 5.08
N GLY A 444 -0.64 -19.21 4.37
CA GLY A 444 -1.28 -18.30 3.42
C GLY A 444 -2.02 -19.04 2.31
N GLY A 445 -1.35 -19.96 1.63
CA GLY A 445 -1.96 -20.82 0.60
C GLY A 445 -3.06 -21.72 1.17
N SER A 446 -2.81 -22.33 2.33
CA SER A 446 -3.75 -23.22 2.98
C SER A 446 -5.05 -22.54 3.39
N VAL A 447 -4.98 -21.34 4.03
CA VAL A 447 -6.17 -20.58 4.43
C VAL A 447 -7.00 -20.21 3.21
N LEU A 448 -6.36 -19.75 2.12
CA LEU A 448 -7.09 -19.43 0.89
C LEU A 448 -7.81 -20.66 0.32
N ARG A 449 -7.11 -21.79 0.15
CA ARG A 449 -7.70 -23.05 -0.39
C ARG A 449 -8.87 -23.57 0.44
N HIS A 450 -8.83 -23.38 1.76
CA HIS A 450 -9.88 -23.87 2.66
C HIS A 450 -11.05 -22.89 2.82
N SER A 451 -10.92 -21.63 2.35
CA SER A 451 -12.01 -20.65 2.39
C SER A 451 -13.21 -21.15 1.58
N PRO A 452 -14.42 -21.19 2.17
CA PRO A 452 -15.66 -21.53 1.43
C PRO A 452 -15.90 -20.54 0.28
N GLU A 453 -15.64 -19.26 0.48
CA GLU A 453 -15.82 -18.20 -0.50
C GLU A 453 -14.88 -18.39 -1.69
N PHE A 454 -13.63 -18.78 -1.42
CA PHE A 454 -12.66 -19.05 -2.48
C PHE A 454 -13.05 -20.28 -3.30
N ARG A 455 -13.48 -21.35 -2.65
CA ARG A 455 -13.97 -22.55 -3.34
C ARG A 455 -15.20 -22.25 -4.20
N ALA A 456 -16.11 -21.42 -3.71
CA ALA A 456 -17.27 -20.97 -4.49
C ALA A 456 -16.84 -20.16 -5.73
N LEU A 457 -15.85 -19.25 -5.59
CA LEU A 457 -15.26 -18.54 -6.71
C LEU A 457 -14.66 -19.50 -7.74
N VAL A 458 -13.82 -20.44 -7.32
CA VAL A 458 -13.16 -21.41 -8.22
C VAL A 458 -14.21 -22.23 -9.00
N GLN A 459 -15.24 -22.73 -8.32
CA GLN A 459 -16.34 -23.43 -8.98
C GLN A 459 -17.06 -22.55 -10.00
N SER A 460 -17.32 -21.29 -9.65
CA SER A 460 -17.97 -20.34 -10.55
C SER A 460 -17.09 -20.04 -11.79
N LEU A 461 -15.77 -19.89 -11.62
CA LEU A 461 -14.83 -19.67 -12.73
C LEU A 461 -14.77 -20.87 -13.69
N LEU A 462 -14.80 -22.10 -13.15
CA LEU A 462 -14.80 -23.34 -13.95
C LEU A 462 -16.10 -23.58 -14.70
N ASN A 463 -17.23 -23.12 -14.16
CA ASN A 463 -18.57 -23.30 -14.74
C ASN A 463 -18.95 -22.16 -15.71
N THR A 464 -18.15 -21.12 -15.81
CA THR A 464 -18.47 -19.97 -16.68
C THR A 464 -18.30 -20.34 -18.16
N ALA A 465 -19.42 -20.40 -18.89
CA ALA A 465 -19.41 -20.69 -20.35
C ALA A 465 -18.67 -19.60 -21.10
N PRO A 466 -17.91 -19.94 -22.17
CA PRO A 466 -17.27 -18.94 -23.03
C PRO A 466 -18.35 -18.01 -23.64
N HIS A 467 -18.23 -16.72 -23.41
CA HIS A 467 -19.06 -15.71 -24.08
C HIS A 467 -18.33 -15.22 -25.33
N ALA A 468 -19.07 -14.98 -26.40
CA ALA A 468 -18.54 -14.24 -27.53
C ALA A 468 -18.14 -12.82 -27.06
N PRO A 469 -16.95 -12.30 -27.43
CA PRO A 469 -16.56 -10.96 -27.06
C PRO A 469 -17.61 -9.95 -27.55
N PRO A 470 -17.88 -8.87 -26.77
CA PRO A 470 -18.80 -7.82 -27.23
C PRO A 470 -18.32 -7.27 -28.57
N ALA A 471 -19.24 -7.19 -29.54
CA ALA A 471 -18.98 -6.68 -30.87
C ALA A 471 -18.45 -5.23 -30.78
N GLY A 472 -17.13 -5.05 -30.91
CA GLY A 472 -16.49 -3.73 -30.81
C GLY A 472 -15.00 -3.75 -30.52
N LEU A 473 -14.43 -4.85 -30.06
CA LEU A 473 -12.99 -5.02 -29.84
C LEU A 473 -12.38 -5.98 -30.89
N GLN A 474 -12.60 -5.70 -32.17
CA GLN A 474 -11.75 -6.28 -33.20
C GLN A 474 -10.44 -5.53 -33.22
N ALA A 475 -9.35 -6.26 -32.99
CA ALA A 475 -8.01 -5.77 -33.19
C ALA A 475 -7.91 -5.16 -34.59
N LYS A 476 -7.59 -3.88 -34.68
CA LYS A 476 -7.03 -3.33 -35.90
C LYS A 476 -5.55 -3.73 -35.90
N ASP A 477 -5.22 -4.60 -36.84
CA ASP A 477 -3.84 -4.97 -37.23
C ASP A 477 -2.95 -3.75 -37.44
#